data_f06cd18559d21aa1a86b8954e33345b0
#
_entry.id   f06cd18559d21aa1a86b8954e33345b0
#
_cell.length_a   1.000
_cell.length_b   1.000
_cell.length_c   1.000
_cell.angle_alpha   90.00
_cell.angle_beta   90.00
_cell.angle_gamma   90.00
#
_symmetry.space_group_name_H-M   'P 1'
#
loop_
_entity.id
_entity.type
_entity.pdbx_description
1 polymer ?
#
loop_
_entity_poly.entity_id
_entity_poly.type
_entity_poly.pdbx_seq_one_letter_code
_entity_poly.pdbx_strand_id
1 'polypeptide(L)'
;YSGVFNSRTGVNDTNQFSVAEDITKSLDPSYASIQRLYAEDTNLIIFQEQKVSRALIDKDAIYSAEGNASITSSNLVIGQIVAYAGEYGISKDPFSFAVFGYRKYFTDRKRNCVCRLSRDGITEISGYGMQDFFRDELSTLGDSGKIRGGWDMHNKSYVLSLQNQNGNYNTLSFDESVLGWTSFMSFKPLFIDSLGANFYSFKTNQVYQHHKLDS
;
A
#
# COMPACT_ATOMS: atom_id res chain seq x y z
N TYR A 1 19.41 2.43 -1.82
CA TYR A 1 20.41 1.58 -1.17
C TYR A 1 21.67 2.39 -1.01
N SER A 2 22.06 2.54 0.20
CA SER A 2 23.34 3.15 0.58
C SER A 2 24.20 2.03 1.15
N GLY A 3 25.47 1.93 1.02
CA GLY A 3 26.40 0.97 1.56
C GLY A 3 25.88 -0.25 2.36
N VAL A 4 26.75 -1.08 2.86
CA VAL A 4 26.42 -2.36 3.51
C VAL A 4 26.51 -2.22 5.02
N PHE A 5 25.54 -2.83 5.72
CA PHE A 5 25.66 -3.12 7.14
C PHE A 5 26.16 -4.55 7.34
N ASN A 6 27.33 -4.72 7.94
CA ASN A 6 27.86 -6.03 8.28
C ASN A 6 27.62 -6.30 9.78
N SER A 7 26.61 -7.10 10.08
CA SER A 7 26.23 -7.43 11.45
C SER A 7 27.31 -8.20 12.24
N ARG A 8 28.23 -8.89 11.53
CA ARG A 8 29.31 -9.68 12.16
C ARG A 8 30.50 -8.83 12.56
N THR A 9 30.82 -7.81 11.78
CA THR A 9 31.98 -6.91 12.05
C THR A 9 31.54 -5.61 12.73
N GLY A 10 30.25 -5.31 12.79
CA GLY A 10 29.72 -4.03 13.28
C GLY A 10 29.98 -2.85 12.35
N VAL A 11 30.54 -3.08 11.16
CA VAL A 11 30.79 -2.00 10.18
C VAL A 11 29.45 -1.56 9.60
N ASN A 12 29.18 -0.24 9.70
CA ASN A 12 27.97 0.39 9.20
C ASN A 12 28.32 1.44 8.16
N ASP A 13 28.20 1.07 6.89
CA ASP A 13 28.42 1.95 5.75
C ASP A 13 27.11 2.39 5.09
N THR A 14 25.97 2.27 5.80
CA THR A 14 24.65 2.57 5.26
C THR A 14 24.41 4.03 4.89
N ASN A 15 25.31 4.92 5.24
CA ASN A 15 25.30 6.34 4.86
C ASN A 15 26.24 6.65 3.68
N GLN A 16 26.89 5.64 3.11
CA GLN A 16 27.80 5.81 1.98
C GLN A 16 27.10 5.43 0.68
N PHE A 17 27.29 6.26 -0.36
CA PHE A 17 26.80 6.01 -1.70
C PHE A 17 28.02 5.86 -2.62
N SER A 18 28.25 4.63 -3.10
CA SER A 18 29.34 4.35 -4.03
C SER A 18 28.97 4.80 -5.43
N VAL A 19 29.88 5.54 -6.08
CA VAL A 19 29.71 5.96 -7.47
C VAL A 19 29.95 4.80 -8.46
N ALA A 20 30.62 3.75 -8.01
CA ALA A 20 31.00 2.60 -8.84
C ALA A 20 29.95 1.47 -8.88
N GLU A 21 28.92 1.55 -8.05
CA GLU A 21 27.86 0.55 -7.97
C GLU A 21 26.51 1.14 -8.41
N ASP A 22 25.77 0.39 -9.22
CA ASP A 22 24.40 0.75 -9.62
C ASP A 22 23.42 0.54 -8.45
N ILE A 23 23.45 1.44 -7.48
CA ILE A 23 22.60 1.42 -6.28
C ILE A 23 21.26 2.15 -6.48
N THR A 24 21.07 2.77 -7.64
CA THR A 24 19.84 3.49 -7.98
C THR A 24 19.19 2.90 -9.21
N LYS A 25 17.87 2.90 -9.24
CA LYS A 25 17.08 2.48 -10.40
C LYS A 25 16.03 3.55 -10.69
N SER A 26 15.96 3.97 -11.94
CA SER A 26 14.94 4.93 -12.39
C SER A 26 13.63 4.21 -12.66
N LEU A 27 12.53 4.80 -12.22
CA LEU A 27 11.18 4.41 -12.58
C LEU A 27 10.69 5.23 -13.77
N ASP A 28 9.66 4.72 -14.45
CA ASP A 28 9.02 5.46 -15.53
C ASP A 28 8.37 6.74 -14.96
N PRO A 29 8.81 7.94 -15.38
CA PRO A 29 8.27 9.20 -14.88
C PRO A 29 6.84 9.47 -15.33
N SER A 30 6.33 8.77 -16.36
CA SER A 30 4.95 8.89 -16.82
C SER A 30 3.92 8.49 -15.75
N TYR A 31 4.32 7.65 -14.79
CA TYR A 31 3.49 7.22 -13.68
C TYR A 31 3.55 8.16 -12.46
N ALA A 32 4.21 9.30 -12.61
CA ALA A 32 4.41 10.34 -11.61
C ALA A 32 5.22 9.88 -10.38
N SER A 33 5.05 10.52 -9.23
CA SER A 33 5.95 10.33 -8.09
C SER A 33 5.70 9.03 -7.32
N ILE A 34 6.75 8.54 -6.66
CA ILE A 34 6.64 7.45 -5.69
C ILE A 34 5.93 7.98 -4.45
N GLN A 35 4.88 7.30 -4.05
CA GLN A 35 4.09 7.65 -2.88
C GLN A 35 4.34 6.70 -1.71
N ARG A 36 4.58 5.42 -1.99
CA ARG A 36 4.85 4.41 -0.96
C ARG A 36 5.73 3.28 -1.48
N LEU A 37 6.57 2.78 -0.58
CA LEU A 37 7.37 1.58 -0.78
C LEU A 37 6.98 0.54 0.27
N TYR A 38 6.90 -0.71 -0.14
CA TYR A 38 6.64 -1.82 0.77
C TYR A 38 7.57 -2.98 0.44
N ALA A 39 8.40 -3.37 1.39
CA ALA A 39 9.29 -4.52 1.23
C ALA A 39 8.52 -5.82 1.54
N GLU A 40 8.63 -6.79 0.65
CA GLU A 40 8.03 -8.11 0.78
C GLU A 40 9.04 -9.17 0.38
N ASP A 41 9.59 -9.88 1.36
CA ASP A 41 10.64 -10.89 1.17
C ASP A 41 11.78 -10.41 0.25
N THR A 42 11.80 -10.90 -0.98
CA THR A 42 12.79 -10.56 -2.02
C THR A 42 12.27 -9.57 -3.05
N ASN A 43 11.15 -8.91 -2.77
CA ASN A 43 10.54 -7.94 -3.68
C ASN A 43 10.37 -6.60 -2.97
N LEU A 44 10.47 -5.53 -3.72
CA LEU A 44 10.05 -4.20 -3.31
C LEU A 44 8.82 -3.81 -4.12
N ILE A 45 7.69 -3.64 -3.46
CA ILE A 45 6.48 -3.14 -4.09
C ILE A 45 6.50 -1.62 -4.08
N ILE A 46 6.35 -1.04 -5.24
CA ILE A 46 6.48 0.40 -5.47
C ILE A 46 5.11 0.94 -5.90
N PHE A 47 4.56 1.82 -5.09
CA PHE A 47 3.33 2.52 -5.40
C PHE A 47 3.65 3.92 -5.89
N GLN A 48 3.47 4.15 -7.20
CA GLN A 48 3.46 5.48 -7.80
C GLN A 48 2.03 6.05 -7.81
N GLU A 49 1.88 7.31 -8.16
CA GLU A 49 0.55 7.94 -8.22
C GLU A 49 -0.41 7.22 -9.18
N GLN A 50 0.10 6.67 -10.28
CA GLN A 50 -0.71 6.11 -11.36
C GLN A 50 -0.39 4.65 -11.68
N LYS A 51 0.59 4.05 -11.01
CA LYS A 51 1.01 2.67 -11.27
C LYS A 51 1.54 1.99 -10.03
N VAL A 52 1.35 0.68 -9.97
CA VAL A 52 1.99 -0.18 -8.98
C VAL A 52 2.95 -1.11 -9.69
N SER A 53 4.17 -1.19 -9.19
CA SER A 53 5.24 -2.01 -9.77
C SER A 53 5.91 -2.85 -8.70
N ARG A 54 6.55 -3.92 -9.12
CA ARG A 54 7.37 -4.79 -8.29
C ARG A 54 8.81 -4.76 -8.79
N ALA A 55 9.76 -4.44 -7.93
CA ALA A 55 11.17 -4.60 -8.19
C ALA A 55 11.69 -5.87 -7.52
N LEU A 56 12.48 -6.64 -8.24
CA LEU A 56 13.22 -7.78 -7.68
C LEU A 56 14.45 -7.23 -6.93
N ILE A 57 14.71 -7.76 -5.73
CA ILE A 57 15.86 -7.38 -4.91
C ILE A 57 16.85 -8.52 -4.90
N ASP A 58 18.14 -8.22 -5.17
CA ASP A 58 19.26 -9.16 -5.30
C ASP A 58 19.00 -10.30 -6.31
N LYS A 59 18.08 -10.11 -7.22
CA LYS A 59 17.66 -11.10 -8.23
C LYS A 59 17.33 -10.42 -9.54
N ASP A 60 17.48 -11.17 -10.61
CA ASP A 60 17.02 -10.76 -11.92
C ASP A 60 16.23 -11.89 -12.60
N ALA A 61 15.31 -11.53 -13.48
CA ALA A 61 14.53 -12.50 -14.23
C ALA A 61 15.11 -12.65 -15.64
N ILE A 62 15.56 -13.85 -15.97
CA ILE A 62 15.98 -14.20 -17.32
C ILE A 62 14.82 -14.94 -18.00
N TYR A 63 14.37 -14.43 -19.12
CA TYR A 63 13.32 -15.05 -19.93
C TYR A 63 13.97 -15.94 -21.01
N SER A 64 13.56 -17.20 -21.10
CA SER A 64 13.93 -18.06 -22.22
C SER A 64 13.19 -17.63 -23.50
N ALA A 65 13.69 -18.05 -24.65
CA ALA A 65 13.01 -17.81 -25.94
C ALA A 65 11.59 -18.39 -25.99
N GLU A 66 11.26 -19.33 -25.11
CA GLU A 66 9.93 -19.95 -24.95
C GLU A 66 9.03 -19.23 -23.96
N GLY A 67 9.46 -18.07 -23.41
CA GLY A 67 8.68 -17.27 -22.49
C GLY A 67 8.71 -17.70 -21.02
N ASN A 68 9.49 -18.74 -20.68
CA ASN A 68 9.64 -19.16 -19.28
C ASN A 68 10.61 -18.25 -18.53
N ALA A 69 10.17 -17.73 -17.40
CA ALA A 69 11.02 -16.92 -16.53
C ALA A 69 11.85 -17.82 -15.58
N SER A 70 13.16 -17.63 -15.57
CA SER A 70 14.07 -18.20 -14.56
C SER A 70 14.62 -17.06 -13.71
N ILE A 71 14.54 -17.20 -12.39
CA ILE A 71 15.08 -16.20 -11.45
C ILE A 71 16.51 -16.60 -11.13
N THR A 72 17.45 -15.70 -11.36
CA THR A 72 18.87 -15.87 -11.02
C THR A 72 19.29 -14.80 -10.00
N SER A 73 20.34 -15.11 -9.21
CA SER A 73 20.97 -14.09 -8.38
C SER A 73 21.66 -13.05 -9.26
N SER A 74 21.52 -11.79 -8.92
CA SER A 74 22.14 -10.67 -9.62
C SER A 74 23.08 -9.92 -8.70
N ASN A 75 24.12 -9.32 -9.26
CA ASN A 75 24.98 -8.38 -8.54
C ASN A 75 24.32 -7.00 -8.37
N LEU A 76 23.18 -6.79 -9.03
CA LEU A 76 22.38 -5.56 -8.91
C LEU A 76 21.47 -5.66 -7.70
N VAL A 77 21.53 -4.69 -6.81
CA VAL A 77 20.65 -4.63 -5.63
C VAL A 77 19.19 -4.53 -6.05
N ILE A 78 18.89 -3.67 -7.02
CA ILE A 78 17.55 -3.55 -7.60
C ILE A 78 17.61 -4.11 -9.02
N GLY A 79 17.04 -5.30 -9.19
CA GLY A 79 16.94 -5.96 -10.48
C GLY A 79 15.81 -5.39 -11.36
N GLN A 80 15.18 -6.27 -12.12
CA GLN A 80 14.11 -5.88 -13.02
C GLN A 80 12.90 -5.32 -12.27
N ILE A 81 12.33 -4.23 -12.82
CA ILE A 81 11.08 -3.66 -12.36
C ILE A 81 9.97 -4.08 -13.31
N VAL A 82 8.93 -4.70 -12.77
CA VAL A 82 7.78 -5.19 -13.53
C VAL A 82 6.52 -4.50 -13.01
N ALA A 83 5.80 -3.83 -13.89
CA ALA A 83 4.52 -3.22 -13.55
C ALA A 83 3.42 -4.28 -13.43
N TYR A 84 2.53 -4.13 -12.45
CA TYR A 84 1.32 -4.93 -12.38
C TYR A 84 0.36 -4.57 -13.52
N ALA A 85 -0.43 -5.55 -13.94
CA ALA A 85 -1.48 -5.32 -14.92
C ALA A 85 -2.54 -4.33 -14.39
N GLY A 86 -3.15 -3.59 -15.30
CA GLY A 86 -4.08 -2.52 -14.96
C GLY A 86 -3.39 -1.17 -14.72
N GLU A 87 -4.17 -0.12 -14.79
CA GLU A 87 -3.68 1.27 -14.69
C GLU A 87 -3.93 1.86 -13.28
N TYR A 88 -3.79 1.06 -12.24
CA TYR A 88 -4.04 1.46 -10.86
C TYR A 88 -2.78 2.00 -10.18
N GLY A 89 -2.93 3.07 -9.40
CA GLY A 89 -1.92 3.65 -8.52
C GLY A 89 -2.49 4.07 -7.18
N ILE A 90 -1.65 4.59 -6.29
CA ILE A 90 -2.11 5.02 -4.96
C ILE A 90 -2.51 6.50 -4.93
N SER A 91 -2.50 7.17 -6.09
CA SER A 91 -2.69 8.63 -6.19
C SER A 91 -1.73 9.37 -5.25
N LYS A 92 -2.16 10.44 -4.59
CA LYS A 92 -1.40 11.16 -3.56
C LYS A 92 -1.88 10.82 -2.13
N ASP A 93 -2.39 9.61 -1.95
CA ASP A 93 -2.99 9.16 -0.71
C ASP A 93 -2.28 7.95 -0.08
N PRO A 94 -0.96 8.06 0.23
CA PRO A 94 -0.16 6.95 0.77
C PRO A 94 -0.66 6.41 2.11
N PHE A 95 -1.46 7.20 2.83
CA PHE A 95 -2.08 6.80 4.09
C PHE A 95 -3.36 5.97 3.93
N SER A 96 -3.81 5.73 2.70
CA SER A 96 -4.87 4.75 2.43
C SER A 96 -4.36 3.31 2.51
N PHE A 97 -3.04 3.13 2.51
CA PHE A 97 -2.40 1.83 2.46
C PHE A 97 -2.57 1.04 3.75
N ALA A 98 -2.95 -0.22 3.61
CA ALA A 98 -2.90 -1.22 4.67
C ALA A 98 -2.39 -2.55 4.11
N VAL A 99 -1.87 -3.40 4.99
CA VAL A 99 -1.35 -4.71 4.62
C VAL A 99 -1.83 -5.77 5.60
N PHE A 100 -2.18 -6.93 5.06
CA PHE A 100 -2.42 -8.13 5.84
C PHE A 100 -1.95 -9.37 5.08
N GLY A 101 -0.96 -10.05 5.63
CA GLY A 101 -0.29 -11.15 4.94
C GLY A 101 0.27 -10.69 3.60
N TYR A 102 -0.10 -11.39 2.53
CA TYR A 102 0.32 -11.03 1.16
C TYR A 102 -0.62 -10.04 0.45
N ARG A 103 -1.70 -9.59 1.11
CA ARG A 103 -2.65 -8.63 0.54
C ARG A 103 -2.30 -7.21 0.96
N LYS A 104 -2.36 -6.29 0.01
CA LYS A 104 -2.16 -4.85 0.20
C LYS A 104 -3.40 -4.13 -0.29
N TYR A 105 -3.92 -3.22 0.52
CA TYR A 105 -5.11 -2.42 0.23
C TYR A 105 -4.68 -0.98 0.04
N PHE A 106 -5.27 -0.31 -0.93
CA PHE A 106 -4.98 1.10 -1.22
C PHE A 106 -6.13 1.73 -2.01
N THR A 107 -6.16 3.05 -2.04
CA THR A 107 -7.18 3.80 -2.77
C THR A 107 -6.55 4.53 -3.95
N ASP A 108 -7.11 4.33 -5.13
CA ASP A 108 -6.82 5.13 -6.32
C ASP A 108 -7.88 6.23 -6.46
N ARG A 109 -7.59 7.37 -5.88
CA ARG A 109 -8.48 8.53 -5.92
C ARG A 109 -8.67 9.07 -7.33
N LYS A 110 -7.65 8.97 -8.19
CA LYS A 110 -7.73 9.46 -9.57
C LYS A 110 -8.72 8.64 -10.41
N ARG A 111 -8.91 7.37 -10.07
CA ARG A 111 -9.86 6.46 -10.71
C ARG A 111 -11.12 6.24 -9.89
N ASN A 112 -11.23 6.90 -8.75
CA ASN A 112 -12.36 6.79 -7.82
C ASN A 112 -12.67 5.36 -7.40
N CYS A 113 -11.62 4.59 -7.10
CA CYS A 113 -11.77 3.19 -6.72
C CYS A 113 -10.86 2.81 -5.54
N VAL A 114 -11.21 1.72 -4.89
CA VAL A 114 -10.43 1.08 -3.84
C VAL A 114 -9.94 -0.27 -4.36
N CYS A 115 -8.66 -0.52 -4.18
CA CYS A 115 -7.98 -1.66 -4.78
C CYS A 115 -7.35 -2.57 -3.71
N ARG A 116 -7.26 -3.84 -4.06
CA ARG A 116 -6.49 -4.85 -3.34
C ARG A 116 -5.44 -5.45 -4.27
N LEU A 117 -4.18 -5.36 -3.91
CA LEU A 117 -3.10 -6.10 -4.55
C LEU A 117 -2.91 -7.43 -3.82
N SER A 118 -2.94 -8.52 -4.55
CA SER A 118 -2.67 -9.87 -4.07
C SER A 118 -1.73 -10.63 -5.02
N ARG A 119 -1.53 -11.92 -4.85
CA ARG A 119 -0.67 -12.74 -5.72
C ARG A 119 -1.13 -12.81 -7.17
N ASP A 120 -2.42 -12.73 -7.39
CA ASP A 120 -3.10 -12.76 -8.68
C ASP A 120 -3.21 -11.39 -9.35
N GLY A 121 -2.65 -10.34 -8.74
CA GLY A 121 -2.65 -8.99 -9.26
C GLY A 121 -3.52 -8.02 -8.48
N ILE A 122 -3.96 -6.96 -9.16
CA ILE A 122 -4.78 -5.91 -8.58
C ILE A 122 -6.25 -6.18 -8.89
N THR A 123 -7.07 -6.16 -7.85
CA THR A 123 -8.53 -6.29 -7.92
C THR A 123 -9.17 -5.03 -7.36
N GLU A 124 -10.14 -4.48 -8.07
CA GLU A 124 -10.96 -3.38 -7.58
C GLU A 124 -12.03 -3.91 -6.62
N ILE A 125 -11.86 -3.61 -5.31
CA ILE A 125 -12.79 -4.05 -4.27
C ILE A 125 -13.95 -3.09 -4.03
N SER A 126 -13.87 -1.85 -4.52
CA SER A 126 -15.00 -0.91 -4.54
C SER A 126 -16.16 -1.41 -5.42
N GLY A 127 -15.87 -2.25 -6.42
CA GLY A 127 -16.88 -2.86 -7.28
C GLY A 127 -17.80 -3.87 -6.59
N TYR A 128 -17.49 -4.32 -5.38
CA TYR A 128 -18.33 -5.24 -4.63
C TYR A 128 -19.53 -4.51 -3.98
N GLY A 129 -20.52 -4.16 -4.80
CA GLY A 129 -21.78 -3.55 -4.38
C GLY A 129 -21.72 -2.06 -4.01
N MET A 130 -20.54 -1.41 -4.08
CA MET A 130 -20.32 -0.04 -3.62
C MET A 130 -19.68 0.87 -4.67
N GLN A 131 -19.69 0.50 -5.94
CA GLN A 131 -19.00 1.22 -7.01
C GLN A 131 -19.45 2.66 -7.13
N ASP A 132 -20.77 2.90 -7.17
CA ASP A 132 -21.32 4.25 -7.29
C ASP A 132 -21.00 5.10 -6.06
N PHE A 133 -21.08 4.51 -4.87
CA PHE A 133 -20.74 5.19 -3.63
C PHE A 133 -19.28 5.68 -3.65
N PHE A 134 -18.31 4.81 -4.00
CA PHE A 134 -16.90 5.20 -4.03
C PHE A 134 -16.60 6.19 -5.14
N ARG A 135 -17.21 6.05 -6.30
CA ARG A 135 -17.10 7.05 -7.38
C ARG A 135 -17.52 8.44 -6.89
N ASP A 136 -18.66 8.54 -6.25
CA ASP A 136 -19.22 9.82 -5.82
C ASP A 136 -18.46 10.40 -4.62
N GLU A 137 -18.16 9.59 -3.59
CA GLU A 137 -17.41 10.03 -2.41
C GLU A 137 -15.97 10.45 -2.75
N LEU A 138 -15.23 9.66 -3.54
CA LEU A 138 -13.84 9.96 -3.88
C LEU A 138 -13.73 11.18 -4.80
N SER A 139 -14.70 11.40 -5.72
CA SER A 139 -14.72 12.57 -6.59
C SER A 139 -15.00 13.86 -5.83
N THR A 140 -15.75 13.79 -4.72
CA THR A 140 -16.16 14.95 -3.92
C THR A 140 -15.24 15.26 -2.73
N LEU A 141 -14.19 14.51 -2.51
CA LEU A 141 -13.28 14.71 -1.37
C LEU A 141 -12.63 16.11 -1.34
N GLY A 142 -12.42 16.73 -2.52
CA GLY A 142 -11.73 18.02 -2.64
C GLY A 142 -10.22 17.90 -2.40
N ASP A 143 -9.45 18.94 -2.70
CA ASP A 143 -7.97 18.91 -2.69
C ASP A 143 -7.38 18.66 -1.31
N SER A 144 -8.01 19.17 -0.26
CA SER A 144 -7.59 18.95 1.14
C SER A 144 -8.25 17.74 1.80
N GLY A 145 -9.07 17.00 1.08
CA GLY A 145 -9.67 15.75 1.55
C GLY A 145 -8.59 14.72 1.88
N LYS A 146 -8.86 13.86 2.86
CA LYS A 146 -7.92 12.88 3.38
C LYS A 146 -8.49 11.47 3.29
N ILE A 147 -7.64 10.54 2.92
CA ILE A 147 -7.95 9.12 2.93
C ILE A 147 -7.05 8.44 3.96
N ARG A 148 -7.65 7.65 4.86
CA ARG A 148 -6.94 6.92 5.91
C ARG A 148 -7.34 5.46 5.87
N GLY A 149 -6.37 4.59 5.69
CA GLY A 149 -6.57 3.15 5.68
C GLY A 149 -5.81 2.47 6.80
N GLY A 150 -6.30 1.34 7.25
CA GLY A 150 -5.65 0.49 8.22
C GLY A 150 -6.28 -0.90 8.24
N TRP A 151 -5.54 -1.87 8.77
CA TRP A 151 -6.04 -3.21 8.92
C TRP A 151 -6.50 -3.44 10.37
N ASP A 152 -7.76 -3.81 10.53
CA ASP A 152 -8.31 -4.23 11.83
C ASP A 152 -8.02 -5.71 12.05
N MET A 153 -7.08 -6.01 12.93
CA MET A 153 -6.69 -7.38 13.28
C MET A 153 -7.78 -8.13 14.04
N HIS A 154 -8.63 -7.42 14.79
CA HIS A 154 -9.72 -8.05 15.55
C HIS A 154 -10.82 -8.56 14.63
N ASN A 155 -11.31 -7.70 13.75
CA ASN A 155 -12.38 -8.05 12.80
C ASN A 155 -11.85 -8.63 11.49
N LYS A 156 -10.52 -8.66 11.28
CA LYS A 156 -9.86 -9.11 10.04
C LYS A 156 -10.40 -8.39 8.80
N SER A 157 -10.55 -7.09 8.91
CA SER A 157 -11.11 -6.24 7.88
C SER A 157 -10.20 -5.05 7.54
N TYR A 158 -10.28 -4.59 6.30
CA TYR A 158 -9.65 -3.33 5.88
C TYR A 158 -10.59 -2.19 6.25
N VAL A 159 -10.12 -1.28 7.09
CA VAL A 159 -10.86 -0.07 7.48
C VAL A 159 -10.38 1.11 6.66
N LEU A 160 -11.31 1.80 6.03
CA LEU A 160 -11.06 2.95 5.18
C LEU A 160 -11.90 4.15 5.63
N SER A 161 -11.25 5.28 5.89
CA SER A 161 -11.92 6.53 6.21
C SER A 161 -11.70 7.55 5.10
N LEU A 162 -12.79 7.97 4.48
CA LEU A 162 -12.85 9.03 3.49
C LEU A 162 -13.29 10.32 4.19
N GLN A 163 -12.47 11.35 4.14
CA GLN A 163 -12.70 12.61 4.87
C GLN A 163 -12.64 13.76 3.89
N ASN A 164 -13.77 14.39 3.63
CA ASN A 164 -13.82 15.50 2.71
C ASN A 164 -13.34 16.82 3.34
N GLN A 165 -13.09 17.81 2.52
CA GLN A 165 -12.62 19.13 2.94
C GLN A 165 -13.61 19.90 3.82
N ASN A 166 -14.90 19.58 3.73
CA ASN A 166 -15.97 20.24 4.51
C ASN A 166 -16.13 19.64 5.91
N GLY A 167 -15.32 18.64 6.26
CA GLY A 167 -15.34 17.99 7.57
C GLY A 167 -16.21 16.75 7.67
N ASN A 168 -17.02 16.45 6.65
CA ASN A 168 -17.77 15.20 6.59
C ASN A 168 -16.82 14.02 6.36
N TYR A 169 -17.23 12.86 6.83
CA TYR A 169 -16.44 11.64 6.69
C TYR A 169 -17.32 10.40 6.61
N ASN A 170 -16.80 9.40 5.92
CA ASN A 170 -17.33 8.06 5.90
C ASN A 170 -16.19 7.09 6.25
N THR A 171 -16.36 6.34 7.31
CA THR A 171 -15.41 5.28 7.71
C THR A 171 -16.10 3.94 7.53
N LEU A 172 -15.51 3.09 6.67
CA LEU A 172 -16.10 1.82 6.26
C LEU A 172 -15.13 0.67 6.53
N SER A 173 -15.65 -0.54 6.64
CA SER A 173 -14.86 -1.77 6.71
C SER A 173 -15.18 -2.71 5.56
N PHE A 174 -14.13 -3.26 4.96
CA PHE A 174 -14.20 -4.31 3.95
C PHE A 174 -13.77 -5.64 4.56
N ASP A 175 -14.62 -6.64 4.44
CA ASP A 175 -14.38 -7.99 4.94
C ASP A 175 -14.10 -8.93 3.77
N GLU A 176 -12.93 -9.59 3.82
CA GLU A 176 -12.50 -10.56 2.81
C GLU A 176 -13.32 -11.84 2.82
N SER A 177 -13.89 -12.21 3.96
CA SER A 177 -14.63 -13.48 4.08
C SER A 177 -15.95 -13.47 3.32
N VAL A 178 -16.57 -12.30 3.26
CA VAL A 178 -17.83 -12.08 2.53
C VAL A 178 -17.63 -11.32 1.22
N LEU A 179 -16.38 -10.91 0.92
CA LEU A 179 -16.03 -10.09 -0.24
C LEU A 179 -16.93 -8.87 -0.37
N GLY A 180 -17.06 -8.11 0.71
CA GLY A 180 -17.99 -6.98 0.73
C GLY A 180 -17.68 -5.94 1.79
N TRP A 181 -18.28 -4.76 1.61
CA TRP A 181 -18.25 -3.66 2.57
C TRP A 181 -19.35 -3.87 3.60
N THR A 182 -18.95 -4.13 4.84
CA THR A 182 -19.87 -4.67 5.86
C THR A 182 -20.39 -3.65 6.84
N SER A 183 -19.65 -2.59 7.10
CA SER A 183 -20.02 -1.66 8.19
C SER A 183 -19.60 -0.23 7.90
N PHE A 184 -20.44 0.70 8.36
CA PHE A 184 -20.10 2.10 8.53
C PHE A 184 -19.78 2.36 10.01
N MET A 185 -18.68 3.07 10.26
CA MET A 185 -18.20 3.36 11.60
C MET A 185 -18.30 4.86 11.91
N SER A 186 -18.57 5.21 13.16
CA SER A 186 -18.85 6.59 13.57
C SER A 186 -17.62 7.38 14.00
N PHE A 187 -16.39 6.88 13.77
CA PHE A 187 -15.17 7.60 14.13
C PHE A 187 -14.45 8.18 12.93
N LYS A 188 -13.80 9.34 13.15
CA LYS A 188 -12.98 10.05 12.16
C LYS A 188 -11.53 10.03 12.61
N PRO A 189 -10.70 9.14 12.09
CA PRO A 189 -9.31 9.02 12.53
C PRO A 189 -8.40 10.00 11.80
N LEU A 190 -7.35 10.48 12.47
CA LEU A 190 -6.19 11.06 11.83
C LEU A 190 -5.26 9.98 11.28
N PHE A 191 -5.21 8.87 11.99
CA PHE A 191 -4.44 7.68 11.63
C PHE A 191 -5.10 6.45 12.27
N ILE A 192 -4.97 5.29 11.63
CA ILE A 192 -5.46 4.01 12.14
C ILE A 192 -4.43 2.93 11.89
N ASP A 193 -4.24 2.06 12.88
CA ASP A 193 -3.35 0.91 12.76
C ASP A 193 -3.67 -0.14 13.81
N SER A 194 -3.15 -1.35 13.64
CA SER A 194 -3.21 -2.42 14.63
C SER A 194 -1.86 -2.65 15.28
N LEU A 195 -1.86 -2.86 16.57
CA LEU A 195 -0.70 -3.30 17.33
C LEU A 195 -1.02 -4.63 18.04
N GLY A 196 -0.36 -5.69 17.62
CA GLY A 196 -0.74 -7.05 18.02
C GLY A 196 -2.16 -7.38 17.54
N ALA A 197 -3.01 -7.83 18.45
CA ALA A 197 -4.40 -8.17 18.17
C ALA A 197 -5.38 -6.98 18.32
N ASN A 198 -4.88 -5.83 18.77
CA ASN A 198 -5.73 -4.69 19.07
C ASN A 198 -5.70 -3.66 17.93
N PHE A 199 -6.85 -3.07 17.65
CA PHE A 199 -7.05 -2.03 16.66
C PHE A 199 -7.15 -0.67 17.33
N TYR A 200 -6.43 0.31 16.80
CA TYR A 200 -6.34 1.66 17.35
C TYR A 200 -6.68 2.71 16.33
N SER A 201 -7.36 3.75 16.78
CA SER A 201 -7.48 5.00 16.02
C SER A 201 -6.89 6.16 16.81
N PHE A 202 -6.28 7.08 16.08
CA PHE A 202 -5.60 8.24 16.63
C PHE A 202 -6.39 9.50 16.25
N LYS A 203 -6.61 10.34 17.24
CA LYS A 203 -7.15 11.68 17.08
C LYS A 203 -6.15 12.65 17.71
N THR A 204 -6.18 13.93 17.44
CA THR A 204 -5.15 14.94 17.73
C THR A 204 -4.34 14.70 19.01
N ASN A 205 -4.98 14.39 20.14
CA ASN A 205 -4.31 14.17 21.43
C ASN A 205 -4.79 12.89 22.13
N GLN A 206 -5.44 11.99 21.44
CA GLN A 206 -6.08 10.82 22.02
C GLN A 206 -5.84 9.60 21.14
N VAL A 207 -5.65 8.46 21.81
CA VAL A 207 -5.58 7.14 21.21
C VAL A 207 -6.78 6.33 21.70
N TYR A 208 -7.52 5.77 20.79
CA TYR A 208 -8.67 4.92 21.09
C TYR A 208 -8.36 3.49 20.72
N GLN A 209 -8.49 2.61 21.67
CA GLN A 209 -8.50 1.17 21.43
C GLN A 209 -9.93 0.74 21.13
N HIS A 210 -10.13 0.15 19.97
CA HIS A 210 -11.43 -0.39 19.55
C HIS A 210 -11.62 -1.82 20.06
N HIS A 211 -12.87 -2.25 20.11
CA HIS A 211 -13.28 -3.61 20.48
C HIS A 211 -12.90 -4.04 21.90
N LYS A 212 -12.55 -3.09 22.76
CA LYS A 212 -12.35 -3.38 24.17
C LYS A 212 -13.71 -3.53 24.84
N LEU A 213 -13.95 -4.68 25.44
CA LEU A 213 -15.11 -4.86 26.34
C LEU A 213 -14.78 -4.09 27.63
N ASP A 214 -15.62 -3.13 27.98
CA ASP A 214 -15.57 -2.53 29.31
C ASP A 214 -15.95 -3.60 30.34
N SER A 215 -14.99 -3.93 31.19
CA SER A 215 -15.15 -4.88 32.29
C SER A 215 -15.78 -4.20 33.50
#